data_3e70c3d9e5efcf286a224c2305200be7
#
_entry.id   3e70c3d9e5efcf286a224c2305200be7
#
_cell.length_a   1.000
_cell.length_b   1.000
_cell.length_c   1.000
_cell.angle_alpha   90.00
_cell.angle_beta   90.00
_cell.angle_gamma   90.00
#
_symmetry.space_group_name_H-M   'P 1'
#
loop_
_entity.id
_entity.type
_entity.pdbx_description
1 polymer ?
#
loop_
_entity_poly.entity_id
_entity_poly.type
_entity_poly.pdbx_seq_one_letter_code
_entity_poly.pdbx_strand_id
1 'polypeptide(L)'
;MVRNKNWQDEFLSKDLSERREVAKSLREVSKLENKSKDEAIMDVNNLEVLKIIEENSLDLLIHGHTHRPFVHDENGVPRMVLGDWGSHLWYIKSTDGKFELIKENI
;
A
#
# COMPACT_ATOMS: atom_id res chain seq x y z
N MET A 1 -15.69 -11.28 6.16
CA MET A 1 -15.40 -12.35 7.14
C MET A 1 -14.95 -11.77 8.47
N VAL A 2 -13.84 -11.04 8.53
CA VAL A 2 -13.28 -10.52 9.79
C VAL A 2 -14.18 -9.48 10.47
N ARG A 3 -15.04 -8.82 9.73
CA ARG A 3 -15.99 -7.83 10.25
C ARG A 3 -17.33 -8.44 10.69
N ASN A 4 -17.54 -9.72 10.42
CA ASN A 4 -18.73 -10.43 10.84
C ASN A 4 -18.69 -10.63 12.35
N LYS A 5 -19.76 -10.23 13.04
CA LYS A 5 -19.83 -10.33 14.51
C LYS A 5 -19.73 -11.77 15.01
N ASN A 6 -20.39 -12.71 14.34
CA ASN A 6 -20.33 -14.12 14.71
C ASN A 6 -18.91 -14.67 14.59
N TRP A 7 -18.19 -14.30 13.54
CA TRP A 7 -16.80 -14.68 13.36
C TRP A 7 -15.92 -14.08 14.46
N GLN A 8 -16.15 -12.79 14.79
CA GLN A 8 -15.40 -12.12 15.86
C GLN A 8 -15.64 -12.74 17.21
N ASP A 9 -16.90 -13.06 17.54
CA ASP A 9 -17.26 -13.71 18.80
C ASP A 9 -16.62 -15.09 18.92
N GLU A 10 -16.63 -15.87 17.86
CA GLU A 10 -15.98 -17.17 17.81
C GLU A 10 -14.46 -17.03 17.99
N PHE A 11 -13.83 -16.11 17.28
CA PHE A 11 -12.39 -15.82 17.40
C PHE A 11 -12.01 -15.41 18.82
N LEU A 12 -12.79 -14.50 19.42
CA LEU A 12 -12.54 -13.99 20.77
C LEU A 12 -12.80 -15.05 21.86
N SER A 13 -13.59 -16.09 21.57
CA SER A 13 -13.81 -17.20 22.50
C SER A 13 -12.63 -18.16 22.60
N LYS A 14 -11.70 -18.11 21.64
CA LYS A 14 -10.50 -18.94 21.62
C LYS A 14 -9.45 -18.41 22.60
N ASP A 15 -8.58 -19.29 23.08
CA ASP A 15 -7.44 -18.87 23.91
C ASP A 15 -6.39 -18.14 23.06
N LEU A 16 -5.39 -17.56 23.72
CA LEU A 16 -4.38 -16.75 23.04
C LEU A 16 -3.57 -17.56 22.02
N SER A 17 -3.26 -18.81 22.34
CA SER A 17 -2.51 -19.70 21.44
C SER A 17 -3.30 -19.98 20.16
N GLU A 18 -4.58 -20.28 20.28
CA GLU A 18 -5.47 -20.53 19.13
C GLU A 18 -5.66 -19.27 18.30
N ARG A 19 -5.79 -18.10 18.92
CA ARG A 19 -5.88 -16.82 18.22
C ARG A 19 -4.64 -16.55 17.37
N ARG A 20 -3.47 -16.84 17.90
CA ARG A 20 -2.20 -16.69 17.18
C ARG A 20 -2.12 -17.61 15.97
N GLU A 21 -2.60 -18.83 16.10
CA GLU A 21 -2.67 -19.81 15.01
C GLU A 21 -3.58 -19.30 13.88
N VAL A 22 -4.79 -18.81 14.23
CA VAL A 22 -5.73 -18.26 13.25
C VAL A 22 -5.11 -17.04 12.55
N ALA A 23 -4.52 -16.11 13.29
CA ALA A 23 -3.90 -14.92 12.73
C ALA A 23 -2.74 -15.29 11.79
N LYS A 24 -1.93 -16.29 12.15
CA LYS A 24 -0.84 -16.78 11.31
C LYS A 24 -1.38 -17.38 10.01
N SER A 25 -2.42 -18.21 10.09
CA SER A 25 -3.06 -18.82 8.92
C SER A 25 -3.62 -17.77 7.97
N LEU A 26 -4.32 -16.76 8.48
CA LEU A 26 -4.87 -15.68 7.67
C LEU A 26 -3.76 -14.88 6.99
N ARG A 27 -2.65 -14.65 7.68
CA ARG A 27 -1.50 -13.93 7.12
C ARG A 27 -0.84 -14.72 5.99
N GLU A 28 -0.70 -16.03 6.15
CA GLU A 28 -0.13 -16.90 5.12
C GLU A 28 -1.01 -16.95 3.88
N VAL A 29 -2.33 -17.05 4.05
CA VAL A 29 -3.30 -17.01 2.93
C VAL A 29 -3.19 -15.68 2.19
N SER A 30 -3.14 -14.57 2.91
CA SER A 30 -2.99 -13.24 2.30
C SER A 30 -1.69 -13.12 1.50
N LYS A 31 -0.58 -13.64 2.01
CA LYS A 31 0.70 -13.65 1.29
C LYS A 31 0.64 -14.48 0.01
N LEU A 32 0.01 -15.64 0.06
CA LEU A 32 -0.14 -16.50 -1.11
C LEU A 32 -1.02 -15.85 -2.18
N GLU A 33 -2.13 -15.24 -1.78
CA GLU A 33 -3.01 -14.52 -2.69
C GLU A 33 -2.28 -13.36 -3.38
N ASN A 34 -1.51 -12.59 -2.62
CA ASN A 34 -0.72 -11.49 -3.16
C ASN A 34 0.37 -11.97 -4.12
N LYS A 35 1.01 -13.09 -3.84
CA LYS A 35 2.00 -13.68 -4.74
C LYS A 35 1.41 -14.20 -6.03
N SER A 36 0.19 -14.74 -6.00
CA SER A 36 -0.48 -15.30 -7.18
C SER A 36 -1.03 -14.22 -8.11
N LYS A 37 -1.16 -12.98 -7.64
CA LYS A 37 -1.60 -11.87 -8.47
C LYS A 37 -0.47 -11.41 -9.38
N ASP A 38 -0.80 -11.11 -10.62
CA ASP A 38 0.14 -10.51 -11.57
C ASP A 38 0.63 -9.17 -11.00
N GLU A 39 1.90 -8.86 -11.21
CA GLU A 39 2.48 -7.57 -10.82
C GLU A 39 1.73 -6.37 -11.39
N ALA A 40 1.20 -6.50 -12.61
CA ALA A 40 0.38 -5.47 -13.25
C ALA A 40 -0.91 -5.19 -12.48
N ILE A 41 -1.46 -6.20 -11.80
CA ILE A 41 -2.67 -6.08 -10.99
C ILE A 41 -2.35 -5.39 -9.65
N MET A 42 -1.14 -5.59 -9.14
CA MET A 42 -0.70 -4.99 -7.87
C MET A 42 -0.33 -3.51 -7.99
N ASP A 43 -0.14 -3.03 -9.21
CA ASP A 43 0.13 -1.63 -9.46
C ASP A 43 -1.16 -0.86 -9.70
N VAL A 44 -1.07 0.47 -9.72
CA VAL A 44 -2.23 1.32 -9.97
C VAL A 44 -2.62 1.30 -11.46
N ASN A 45 -3.90 1.48 -11.73
CA ASN A 45 -4.41 1.64 -13.07
C ASN A 45 -4.14 3.06 -13.57
N ASN A 46 -3.41 3.19 -14.68
CA ASN A 46 -3.02 4.49 -15.21
C ASN A 46 -4.21 5.38 -15.59
N LEU A 47 -5.29 4.80 -16.10
CA LEU A 47 -6.49 5.55 -16.45
C LEU A 47 -7.15 6.14 -15.21
N GLU A 48 -7.21 5.40 -14.12
CA GLU A 48 -7.75 5.88 -12.85
C GLU A 48 -6.87 6.99 -12.25
N VAL A 49 -5.56 6.86 -12.35
CA VAL A 49 -4.61 7.88 -11.90
C VAL A 49 -4.85 9.19 -12.65
N LEU A 50 -4.90 9.15 -13.97
CA LEU A 50 -5.14 10.33 -14.81
C LEU A 50 -6.50 10.96 -14.50
N LYS A 51 -7.51 10.14 -14.29
CA LYS A 51 -8.86 10.59 -13.92
C LYS A 51 -8.86 11.36 -12.60
N ILE A 52 -8.21 10.83 -11.58
CA ILE A 52 -8.11 11.46 -10.25
C ILE A 52 -7.36 12.79 -10.36
N ILE A 53 -6.26 12.83 -11.09
CA ILE A 53 -5.47 14.04 -11.30
C ILE A 53 -6.31 15.11 -11.98
N GLU A 54 -7.03 14.76 -13.04
CA GLU A 54 -7.85 15.69 -13.82
C GLU A 54 -9.05 16.18 -13.00
N GLU A 55 -9.80 15.28 -12.37
CA GLU A 55 -10.99 15.63 -11.58
C GLU A 55 -10.68 16.56 -10.41
N ASN A 56 -9.50 16.44 -9.82
CA ASN A 56 -9.10 17.20 -8.65
C ASN A 56 -8.09 18.32 -8.96
N SER A 57 -7.73 18.49 -10.23
CA SER A 57 -6.75 19.50 -10.68
C SER A 57 -5.44 19.44 -9.86
N LEU A 58 -4.86 18.26 -9.75
CA LEU A 58 -3.68 18.03 -8.94
C LEU A 58 -2.41 18.47 -9.63
N ASP A 59 -1.48 19.04 -8.85
CA ASP A 59 -0.12 19.34 -9.27
C ASP A 59 0.87 18.26 -8.86
N LEU A 60 0.47 17.40 -7.94
CA LEU A 60 1.28 16.32 -7.39
C LEU A 60 0.34 15.24 -6.81
N LEU A 61 0.67 13.98 -7.06
CA LEU A 61 -0.02 12.84 -6.45
C LEU A 61 1.00 12.01 -5.68
N ILE A 62 0.69 11.74 -4.41
CA ILE A 62 1.52 10.89 -3.54
C ILE A 62 0.68 9.71 -3.08
N HIS A 63 1.20 8.51 -3.24
CA HIS A 63 0.52 7.33 -2.72
C HIS A 63 1.51 6.24 -2.31
N GLY A 64 1.02 5.24 -1.60
CA GLY A 64 1.76 4.05 -1.20
C GLY A 64 1.04 2.79 -1.67
N HIS A 65 1.02 1.79 -0.83
CA HIS A 65 0.31 0.52 -0.99
C HIS A 65 0.88 -0.44 -2.03
N THR A 66 1.25 0.04 -3.22
CA THR A 66 1.80 -0.82 -4.29
C THR A 66 3.22 -1.29 -3.99
N HIS A 67 3.91 -0.67 -3.05
CA HIS A 67 5.29 -0.95 -2.65
C HIS A 67 6.30 -0.89 -3.81
N ARG A 68 6.02 -0.07 -4.81
CA ARG A 68 6.90 0.15 -5.96
C ARG A 68 7.34 1.61 -5.99
N PRO A 69 8.34 1.97 -5.14
CA PRO A 69 8.76 3.37 -5.01
C PRO A 69 9.37 3.90 -6.30
N PHE A 70 8.80 4.96 -6.80
CA PHE A 70 9.25 5.62 -8.03
C PHE A 70 8.57 6.98 -8.16
N VAL A 71 9.13 7.84 -8.99
CA VAL A 71 8.50 9.09 -9.40
C VAL A 71 8.12 8.96 -10.86
N HIS A 72 6.81 8.90 -11.13
CA HIS A 72 6.26 8.82 -12.48
C HIS A 72 5.84 10.19 -12.97
N ASP A 73 5.89 10.41 -14.28
CA ASP A 73 5.32 11.59 -14.91
C ASP A 73 3.97 11.22 -15.53
N GLU A 74 2.91 11.81 -15.00
CA GLU A 74 1.53 11.58 -15.47
C GLU A 74 1.06 12.84 -16.19
N ASN A 75 1.43 12.97 -17.47
CA ASN A 75 1.12 14.15 -18.31
C ASN A 75 1.55 15.46 -17.67
N GLY A 76 2.76 15.51 -17.13
CA GLY A 76 3.32 16.70 -16.49
C GLY A 76 3.07 16.80 -14.99
N VAL A 77 2.26 15.88 -14.41
CA VAL A 77 2.02 15.85 -12.97
C VAL A 77 2.85 14.71 -12.37
N PRO A 78 3.76 15.01 -11.43
CA PRO A 78 4.53 13.95 -10.78
C PRO A 78 3.64 13.09 -9.87
N ARG A 79 3.83 11.77 -9.99
CA ARG A 79 3.20 10.78 -9.11
C ARG A 79 4.30 10.08 -8.32
N MET A 80 4.40 10.41 -7.05
CA MET A 80 5.40 9.86 -6.15
C MET A 80 4.83 8.66 -5.38
N VAL A 81 5.46 7.51 -5.52
CA VAL A 81 5.05 6.27 -4.87
C VAL A 81 6.01 5.96 -3.75
N LEU A 82 5.47 5.77 -2.53
CA LEU A 82 6.24 5.40 -1.36
C LEU A 82 6.45 3.89 -1.32
N GLY A 83 7.65 3.47 -0.86
CA GLY A 83 7.94 2.08 -0.57
C GLY A 83 7.55 1.70 0.85
N ASP A 84 7.58 0.41 1.13
CA ASP A 84 7.37 -0.11 2.48
C ASP A 84 8.63 0.08 3.35
N TRP A 85 8.42 0.17 4.66
CA TRP A 85 9.51 0.28 5.63
C TRP A 85 9.93 -1.13 6.07
N GLY A 86 10.72 -1.78 5.22
CA GLY A 86 11.32 -3.06 5.54
C GLY A 86 12.82 -2.89 5.81
N SER A 87 13.61 -3.00 4.77
CA SER A 87 15.07 -2.78 4.83
C SER A 87 15.46 -1.31 4.75
N HIS A 88 14.56 -0.45 4.31
CA HIS A 88 14.79 0.98 4.11
C HIS A 88 13.61 1.80 4.61
N LEU A 89 13.89 3.05 4.96
CA LEU A 89 12.86 4.07 5.15
C LEU A 89 12.60 4.77 3.84
N TRP A 90 11.33 4.93 3.49
CA TRP A 90 10.90 5.73 2.36
C TRP A 90 10.08 6.90 2.85
N TYR A 91 10.41 8.11 2.44
CA TYR A 91 9.63 9.30 2.80
C TYR A 91 9.75 10.35 1.72
N ILE A 92 8.86 11.32 1.78
CA ILE A 92 8.86 12.45 0.87
C ILE A 92 9.19 13.70 1.68
N LYS A 93 10.22 14.41 1.24
CA LYS A 93 10.67 15.66 1.84
C LYS A 93 10.20 16.83 0.99
N SER A 94 9.59 17.81 1.64
CA SER A 94 9.20 19.06 0.99
C SER A 94 10.08 20.19 1.50
N THR A 95 10.71 20.91 0.56
CA THR A 95 11.58 22.06 0.86
C THR A 95 11.34 23.14 -0.19
N ASP A 96 10.88 24.32 0.21
CA ASP A 96 10.62 25.47 -0.66
C ASP A 96 9.78 25.11 -1.90
N GLY A 97 8.72 24.33 -1.69
CA GLY A 97 7.81 23.90 -2.76
C GLY A 97 8.33 22.77 -3.62
N LYS A 98 9.50 22.22 -3.32
CA LYS A 98 10.04 21.04 -3.99
C LYS A 98 9.79 19.79 -3.18
N PHE A 99 9.42 18.72 -3.86
CA PHE A 99 9.13 17.42 -3.25
C PHE A 99 10.14 16.39 -3.75
N GLU A 100 10.72 15.63 -2.83
CA GLU A 100 11.71 14.60 -3.16
C GLU A 100 11.34 13.28 -2.48
N LEU A 101 11.40 12.19 -3.25
CA LEU A 101 11.27 10.84 -2.72
C LEU A 101 12.64 10.39 -2.20
N ILE A 102 12.72 10.09 -0.91
CA ILE A 102 13.98 9.78 -0.25
C ILE A 102 13.96 8.35 0.29
N LYS A 103 15.07 7.68 0.11
CA LYS A 103 15.34 6.33 0.62
C LYS A 103 16.52 6.41 1.59
N GLU A 104 16.34 5.90 2.80
CA GLU A 104 17.41 5.81 3.79
C GLU A 104 17.52 4.39 4.33
N ASN A 105 18.73 4.01 4.71
CA ASN A 105 18.95 2.73 5.40
C ASN A 105 18.43 2.82 6.83
N ILE A 106 17.82 1.75 7.27
CA ILE A 106 17.37 1.60 8.67
C ILE A 106 18.54 1.24 9.57
#